data_ed01e68aa871e9d0c294bef950f607ad
#
_entry.id   ed01e68aa871e9d0c294bef950f607ad
#
_cell.length_a   1.000
_cell.length_b   1.000
_cell.length_c   1.000
_cell.angle_alpha   90.00
_cell.angle_beta   90.00
_cell.angle_gamma   90.00
#
_symmetry.space_group_name_H-M   'P 1'
#
loop_
_entity.id
_entity.type
_entity.pdbx_description
1 polymer ?
#
loop_
_entity_poly.entity_id
_entity_poly.type
_entity_poly.pdbx_seq_one_letter_code
_entity_poly.pdbx_strand_id
1 'polypeptide(L)'
;VDPAPPRDENDIFSLKSTLCDESARMFLRMRALFSLRNIGGKDAVDALAAAFESDSALLKHEIAYVMGQMQDSAAVPHLIDRLADGDEDVMVRHEAAEALGAIGDRTALATLEEFVDDDAVVVAESCEVALDLLEYVSSKRLNYAD
;
A
#
# COMPACT_ATOMS: atom_id res chain seq x y z
N VAL A 1 15.70 6.99 -0.77
CA VAL A 1 16.21 6.77 0.61
C VAL A 1 15.03 6.79 1.56
N ASP A 2 14.89 5.74 2.36
CA ASP A 2 13.81 5.66 3.36
C ASP A 2 13.98 6.77 4.40
N PRO A 3 12.88 7.39 4.88
CA PRO A 3 12.94 8.47 5.86
C PRO A 3 13.42 8.02 7.25
N ALA A 4 13.43 6.72 7.52
CA ALA A 4 13.96 6.14 8.74
C ALA A 4 14.58 4.77 8.43
N PRO A 5 15.74 4.44 9.02
CA PRO A 5 16.34 3.12 8.80
C PRO A 5 15.52 2.04 9.53
N PRO A 6 15.47 0.80 9.00
CA PRO A 6 14.79 -0.30 9.68
C PRO A 6 15.47 -0.64 11.01
N ARG A 7 14.73 -1.33 11.89
CA ARG A 7 15.29 -1.89 13.13
C ARG A 7 16.00 -3.21 12.83
N ASP A 8 16.90 -3.61 13.72
CA ASP A 8 17.57 -4.92 13.64
C ASP A 8 16.69 -6.08 14.11
N GLU A 9 15.48 -5.79 14.55
CA GLU A 9 14.55 -6.79 15.09
C GLU A 9 13.73 -7.44 13.97
N ASN A 10 13.53 -8.76 14.07
CA ASN A 10 12.76 -9.57 13.13
C ASN A 10 11.46 -10.14 13.74
N ASP A 11 11.10 -9.76 14.97
CA ASP A 11 9.85 -10.19 15.60
C ASP A 11 8.68 -9.34 15.10
N ILE A 12 7.85 -9.92 14.24
CA ILE A 12 6.70 -9.24 13.63
C ILE A 12 5.73 -8.72 14.70
N PHE A 13 5.50 -9.47 15.76
CA PHE A 13 4.60 -9.04 16.84
C PHE A 13 5.11 -7.77 17.53
N SER A 14 6.39 -7.72 17.86
CA SER A 14 7.02 -6.55 18.48
C SER A 14 7.01 -5.34 17.53
N LEU A 15 7.33 -5.56 16.25
CA LEU A 15 7.31 -4.51 15.25
C LEU A 15 5.89 -3.94 15.04
N LYS A 16 4.89 -4.81 14.97
CA LYS A 16 3.48 -4.41 14.89
C LYS A 16 3.06 -3.59 16.09
N SER A 17 3.47 -4.01 17.30
CA SER A 17 3.17 -3.31 18.55
C SER A 17 3.68 -1.86 18.52
N THR A 18 4.92 -1.66 18.08
CA THR A 18 5.51 -0.32 17.91
C THR A 18 4.82 0.47 16.82
N LEU A 19 4.57 -0.15 15.66
CA LEU A 19 3.92 0.51 14.52
C LEU A 19 2.53 1.02 14.88
N CYS A 20 1.75 0.24 15.61
CA CYS A 20 0.36 0.55 15.98
C CYS A 20 0.25 1.41 17.25
N ASP A 21 1.36 1.73 17.91
CA ASP A 21 1.35 2.55 19.13
C ASP A 21 1.24 4.04 18.77
N GLU A 22 0.03 4.60 18.93
CA GLU A 22 -0.25 6.02 18.64
C GLU A 22 0.54 6.98 19.56
N SER A 23 1.07 6.51 20.68
CA SER A 23 1.88 7.31 21.59
C SER A 23 3.37 7.28 21.26
N ALA A 24 3.82 6.35 20.44
CA ALA A 24 5.21 6.25 20.02
C ALA A 24 5.58 7.37 19.04
N ARG A 25 6.85 7.78 19.08
CA ARG A 25 7.36 8.78 18.14
C ARG A 25 7.27 8.24 16.71
N MET A 26 6.90 9.11 15.77
CA MET A 26 6.71 8.74 14.36
C MET A 26 7.97 8.09 13.77
N PHE A 27 9.16 8.59 14.11
CA PHE A 27 10.41 7.99 13.63
C PHE A 27 10.53 6.50 14.01
N LEU A 28 10.16 6.14 15.25
CA LEU A 28 10.19 4.74 15.70
C LEU A 28 9.14 3.89 14.99
N ARG A 29 7.96 4.44 14.77
CA ARG A 29 6.89 3.77 14.02
C ARG A 29 7.33 3.54 12.56
N MET A 30 7.95 4.51 11.92
CA MET A 30 8.50 4.37 10.57
C MET A 30 9.60 3.30 10.51
N ARG A 31 10.48 3.24 11.50
CA ARG A 31 11.49 2.18 11.56
C ARG A 31 10.86 0.79 11.60
N ALA A 32 9.81 0.62 12.40
CA ALA A 32 9.06 -0.64 12.46
C ALA A 32 8.41 -0.96 11.11
N LEU A 33 7.83 0.03 10.44
CA LEU A 33 7.23 -0.10 9.13
C LEU A 33 8.25 -0.64 8.10
N PHE A 34 9.43 -0.02 8.01
CA PHE A 34 10.45 -0.45 7.04
C PHE A 34 11.05 -1.81 7.39
N SER A 35 11.12 -2.17 8.67
CA SER A 35 11.51 -3.52 9.09
C SER A 35 10.49 -4.56 8.60
N LEU A 36 9.19 -4.30 8.76
CA LEU A 36 8.13 -5.19 8.27
C LEU A 36 8.17 -5.33 6.75
N ARG A 37 8.37 -4.22 6.02
CA ARG A 37 8.58 -4.28 4.56
C ARG A 37 9.70 -5.24 4.19
N ASN A 38 10.84 -5.14 4.87
CA ASN A 38 12.03 -5.94 4.57
C ASN A 38 11.87 -7.42 4.93
N ILE A 39 11.10 -7.74 5.98
CA ILE A 39 10.77 -9.12 6.33
C ILE A 39 9.91 -9.74 5.24
N GLY A 40 8.89 -9.03 4.76
CA GLY A 40 8.01 -9.53 3.72
C GLY A 40 7.08 -10.64 4.18
N GLY A 41 6.25 -11.10 3.24
CA GLY A 41 5.31 -12.19 3.48
C GLY A 41 3.97 -11.72 4.08
N LYS A 42 3.02 -12.65 4.12
CA LYS A 42 1.65 -12.35 4.54
C LYS A 42 1.55 -11.81 5.95
N ASP A 43 2.31 -12.36 6.90
CA ASP A 43 2.24 -11.91 8.31
C ASP A 43 2.75 -10.47 8.45
N ALA A 44 3.80 -10.09 7.72
CA ALA A 44 4.28 -8.71 7.68
C ALA A 44 3.27 -7.77 7.02
N VAL A 45 2.62 -8.20 5.94
CA VAL A 45 1.55 -7.44 5.29
C VAL A 45 0.38 -7.21 6.25
N ASP A 46 -0.07 -8.24 6.95
CA ASP A 46 -1.17 -8.13 7.91
C ASP A 46 -0.80 -7.19 9.08
N ALA A 47 0.44 -7.23 9.54
CA ALA A 47 0.93 -6.32 10.58
C ALA A 47 0.92 -4.86 10.10
N LEU A 48 1.37 -4.60 8.87
CA LEU A 48 1.31 -3.28 8.25
C LEU A 48 -0.14 -2.80 8.12
N ALA A 49 -1.03 -3.66 7.64
CA ALA A 49 -2.44 -3.34 7.44
C ALA A 49 -3.15 -2.94 8.75
N ALA A 50 -2.77 -3.53 9.88
CA ALA A 50 -3.34 -3.18 11.18
C ALA A 50 -3.14 -1.70 11.51
N ALA A 51 -2.09 -1.07 11.00
CA ALA A 51 -1.81 0.35 11.24
C ALA A 51 -2.60 1.31 10.34
N PHE A 52 -3.42 0.81 9.41
CA PHE A 52 -4.40 1.66 8.71
C PHE A 52 -5.48 2.23 9.63
N GLU A 53 -5.60 1.70 10.84
CA GLU A 53 -6.47 2.29 11.88
C GLU A 53 -5.87 3.56 12.52
N SER A 54 -4.63 3.92 12.19
CA SER A 54 -3.96 5.12 12.71
C SER A 54 -4.66 6.40 12.27
N ASP A 55 -4.60 7.43 13.11
CA ASP A 55 -5.03 8.78 12.76
C ASP A 55 -4.02 9.54 11.89
N SER A 56 -2.80 9.00 11.71
CA SER A 56 -1.76 9.63 10.94
C SER A 56 -1.89 9.36 9.45
N ALA A 57 -2.27 10.37 8.68
CA ALA A 57 -2.29 10.27 7.22
C ALA A 57 -0.89 9.97 6.65
N LEU A 58 0.15 10.56 7.24
CA LEU A 58 1.54 10.30 6.83
C LEU A 58 1.89 8.82 6.97
N LEU A 59 1.59 8.22 8.11
CA LEU A 59 1.87 6.81 8.35
C LEU A 59 1.10 5.91 7.38
N LYS A 60 -0.20 6.16 7.20
CA LYS A 60 -1.04 5.39 6.29
C LYS A 60 -0.58 5.49 4.85
N HIS A 61 -0.15 6.68 4.42
CA HIS A 61 0.45 6.90 3.11
C HIS A 61 1.70 6.03 2.92
N GLU A 62 2.61 6.01 3.90
CA GLU A 62 3.82 5.18 3.83
C GLU A 62 3.51 3.68 3.85
N ILE A 63 2.49 3.25 4.61
CA ILE A 63 2.04 1.85 4.60
C ILE A 63 1.61 1.43 3.20
N ALA A 64 0.76 2.21 2.55
CA ALA A 64 0.30 1.92 1.19
C ALA A 64 1.48 1.88 0.20
N TYR A 65 2.40 2.83 0.33
CA TYR A 65 3.61 2.90 -0.52
C TYR A 65 4.47 1.64 -0.39
N VAL A 66 4.79 1.21 0.85
CA VAL A 66 5.63 0.02 1.04
C VAL A 66 4.91 -1.27 0.62
N MET A 67 3.58 -1.34 0.75
CA MET A 67 2.80 -2.46 0.22
C MET A 67 2.96 -2.58 -1.30
N GLY A 68 2.98 -1.45 -2.01
CA GLY A 68 3.29 -1.42 -3.44
C GLY A 68 4.69 -1.95 -3.75
N GLN A 69 5.69 -1.56 -2.94
CA GLN A 69 7.06 -2.03 -3.08
C GLN A 69 7.20 -3.54 -2.83
N MET A 70 6.45 -4.09 -1.87
CA MET A 70 6.49 -5.51 -1.52
C MET A 70 5.93 -6.39 -2.64
N GLN A 71 5.04 -5.88 -3.46
CA GLN A 71 4.40 -6.59 -4.58
C GLN A 71 3.75 -7.92 -4.17
N ASP A 72 3.19 -7.95 -2.98
CA ASP A 72 2.53 -9.13 -2.41
C ASP A 72 1.01 -8.99 -2.56
N SER A 73 0.39 -9.93 -3.24
CA SER A 73 -1.07 -9.94 -3.45
C SER A 73 -1.87 -10.00 -2.15
N ALA A 74 -1.27 -10.41 -1.02
CA ALA A 74 -1.90 -10.36 0.29
C ALA A 74 -2.29 -8.92 0.70
N ALA A 75 -1.62 -7.90 0.16
CA ALA A 75 -1.93 -6.50 0.42
C ALA A 75 -3.17 -6.00 -0.33
N VAL A 76 -3.57 -6.65 -1.42
CA VAL A 76 -4.62 -6.16 -2.32
C VAL A 76 -5.95 -5.87 -1.61
N PRO A 77 -6.51 -6.77 -0.78
CA PRO A 77 -7.76 -6.46 -0.08
C PRO A 77 -7.67 -5.24 0.83
N HIS A 78 -6.55 -5.07 1.52
CA HIS A 78 -6.32 -3.94 2.42
C HIS A 78 -6.23 -2.61 1.66
N LEU A 79 -5.58 -2.61 0.50
CA LEU A 79 -5.45 -1.44 -0.36
C LEU A 79 -6.78 -1.09 -1.03
N ILE A 80 -7.57 -2.08 -1.43
CA ILE A 80 -8.92 -1.87 -1.95
C ILE A 80 -9.78 -1.16 -0.89
N ASP A 81 -9.73 -1.61 0.37
CA ASP A 81 -10.48 -0.98 1.45
C ASP A 81 -10.09 0.50 1.64
N ARG A 82 -8.82 0.84 1.52
CA ARG A 82 -8.37 2.24 1.65
C ARG A 82 -8.81 3.09 0.47
N LEU A 83 -8.70 2.58 -0.74
CA LEU A 83 -9.15 3.30 -1.94
C LEU A 83 -10.66 3.54 -1.93
N ALA A 84 -11.44 2.54 -1.53
CA ALA A 84 -12.90 2.58 -1.54
C ALA A 84 -13.50 3.37 -0.38
N ASP A 85 -12.74 3.68 0.67
CA ASP A 85 -13.22 4.46 1.80
C ASP A 85 -13.25 5.95 1.45
N GLY A 86 -14.45 6.50 1.20
CA GLY A 86 -14.63 7.90 0.85
C GLY A 86 -14.24 8.88 1.96
N ASP A 87 -14.15 8.42 3.21
CA ASP A 87 -13.74 9.24 4.35
C ASP A 87 -12.23 9.19 4.61
N GLU A 88 -11.50 8.34 3.90
CA GLU A 88 -10.04 8.26 4.01
C GLU A 88 -9.37 9.49 3.40
N ASP A 89 -8.19 9.84 3.91
CA ASP A 89 -7.38 10.92 3.38
C ASP A 89 -7.09 10.70 1.88
N VAL A 90 -7.23 11.76 1.09
CA VAL A 90 -7.11 11.72 -0.38
C VAL A 90 -5.73 11.19 -0.80
N MET A 91 -4.66 11.56 -0.10
CA MET A 91 -3.31 11.11 -0.43
C MET A 91 -3.09 9.64 -0.07
N VAL A 92 -3.77 9.13 0.96
CA VAL A 92 -3.77 7.70 1.28
C VAL A 92 -4.51 6.91 0.20
N ARG A 93 -5.64 7.40 -0.26
CA ARG A 93 -6.41 6.79 -1.35
C ARG A 93 -5.60 6.77 -2.65
N HIS A 94 -4.93 7.87 -2.96
CA HIS A 94 -4.01 7.98 -4.10
C HIS A 94 -2.90 6.91 -4.04
N GLU A 95 -2.21 6.80 -2.91
CA GLU A 95 -1.15 5.80 -2.75
C GLU A 95 -1.68 4.37 -2.81
N ALA A 96 -2.89 4.12 -2.29
CA ALA A 96 -3.52 2.81 -2.40
C ALA A 96 -3.76 2.43 -3.88
N ALA A 97 -4.24 3.35 -4.69
CA ALA A 97 -4.42 3.11 -6.13
C ALA A 97 -3.09 2.83 -6.84
N GLU A 98 -2.05 3.63 -6.56
CA GLU A 98 -0.71 3.40 -7.13
C GLU A 98 -0.14 2.04 -6.71
N ALA A 99 -0.29 1.69 -5.43
CA ALA A 99 0.17 0.39 -4.92
C ALA A 99 -0.54 -0.79 -5.60
N LEU A 100 -1.84 -0.68 -5.84
CA LEU A 100 -2.60 -1.70 -6.58
C LEU A 100 -2.06 -1.87 -8.00
N GLY A 101 -1.73 -0.78 -8.68
CA GLY A 101 -1.09 -0.82 -9.99
C GLY A 101 0.29 -1.48 -9.94
N ALA A 102 1.10 -1.14 -8.94
CA ALA A 102 2.45 -1.70 -8.76
C ALA A 102 2.44 -3.20 -8.46
N ILE A 103 1.50 -3.68 -7.65
CA ILE A 103 1.34 -5.12 -7.35
C ILE A 103 0.90 -5.89 -8.60
N GLY A 104 0.05 -5.30 -9.43
CA GLY A 104 -0.30 -5.88 -10.70
C GLY A 104 -1.30 -7.05 -10.61
N ASP A 105 -2.01 -7.19 -9.50
CA ASP A 105 -3.03 -8.22 -9.33
C ASP A 105 -4.34 -7.78 -10.00
N ARG A 106 -4.81 -8.57 -10.96
CA ARG A 106 -6.00 -8.23 -11.75
C ARG A 106 -7.30 -8.24 -10.94
N THR A 107 -7.31 -8.80 -9.74
CA THR A 107 -8.48 -8.70 -8.84
C THR A 107 -8.81 -7.26 -8.44
N ALA A 108 -7.86 -6.32 -8.59
CA ALA A 108 -8.06 -4.90 -8.33
C ALA A 108 -8.74 -4.14 -9.49
N LEU A 109 -8.88 -4.74 -10.68
CA LEU A 109 -9.40 -4.05 -11.87
C LEU A 109 -10.76 -3.40 -11.63
N ALA A 110 -11.72 -4.15 -11.09
CA ALA A 110 -13.07 -3.65 -10.88
C ALA A 110 -13.09 -2.42 -9.96
N THR A 111 -12.30 -2.44 -8.89
CA THR A 111 -12.21 -1.31 -7.96
C THR A 111 -11.56 -0.09 -8.62
N LEU A 112 -10.47 -0.29 -9.36
CA LEU A 112 -9.81 0.80 -10.07
C LEU A 112 -10.73 1.43 -11.12
N GLU A 113 -11.49 0.62 -11.85
CA GLU A 113 -12.48 1.10 -12.82
C GLU A 113 -13.61 1.89 -12.15
N GLU A 114 -14.03 1.47 -10.95
CA GLU A 114 -15.07 2.17 -10.17
C GLU A 114 -14.62 3.61 -9.80
N PHE A 115 -13.33 3.80 -9.49
CA PHE A 115 -12.84 5.06 -8.96
C PHE A 115 -12.10 5.95 -9.98
N VAL A 116 -12.09 5.61 -11.27
CA VAL A 116 -11.52 6.50 -12.31
C VAL A 116 -12.29 7.81 -12.47
N ASP A 117 -13.54 7.84 -12.02
CA ASP A 117 -14.39 9.03 -12.03
C ASP A 117 -14.58 9.61 -10.61
N ASP A 118 -13.68 9.33 -9.68
CA ASP A 118 -13.75 9.84 -8.31
C ASP A 118 -13.77 11.38 -8.30
N ASP A 119 -14.51 11.96 -7.35
CA ASP A 119 -14.59 13.41 -7.19
C ASP A 119 -13.23 14.04 -6.87
N ALA A 120 -12.33 13.30 -6.18
CA ALA A 120 -10.96 13.71 -5.96
C ALA A 120 -10.12 13.42 -7.21
N VAL A 121 -9.69 14.47 -7.90
CA VAL A 121 -8.94 14.35 -9.17
C VAL A 121 -7.69 13.48 -9.00
N VAL A 122 -6.94 13.64 -7.92
CA VAL A 122 -5.72 12.86 -7.68
C VAL A 122 -6.02 11.36 -7.58
N VAL A 123 -7.16 10.99 -7.00
CA VAL A 123 -7.60 9.59 -6.91
C VAL A 123 -8.01 9.06 -8.29
N ALA A 124 -8.81 9.82 -9.01
CA ALA A 124 -9.24 9.46 -10.36
C ALA A 124 -8.05 9.23 -11.30
N GLU A 125 -7.10 10.16 -11.32
CA GLU A 125 -5.88 10.07 -12.15
C GLU A 125 -4.99 8.90 -11.73
N SER A 126 -4.88 8.63 -10.44
CA SER A 126 -4.10 7.48 -9.94
C SER A 126 -4.70 6.15 -10.37
N CYS A 127 -6.03 6.05 -10.38
CA CYS A 127 -6.72 4.86 -10.88
C CYS A 127 -6.51 4.68 -12.39
N GLU A 128 -6.57 5.77 -13.16
CA GLU A 128 -6.28 5.74 -14.60
C GLU A 128 -4.88 5.21 -14.89
N VAL A 129 -3.88 5.74 -14.20
CA VAL A 129 -2.48 5.29 -14.36
C VAL A 129 -2.31 3.83 -13.95
N ALA A 130 -2.94 3.41 -12.86
CA ALA A 130 -2.88 2.02 -12.39
C ALA A 130 -3.51 1.06 -13.41
N LEU A 131 -4.64 1.41 -14.00
CA LEU A 131 -5.29 0.61 -15.05
C LEU A 131 -4.40 0.49 -16.28
N ASP A 132 -3.81 1.59 -16.73
CA ASP A 132 -2.90 1.59 -17.88
C ASP A 132 -1.66 0.75 -17.62
N LEU A 133 -1.11 0.81 -16.40
CA LEU A 133 0.03 -0.02 -16.01
C LEU A 133 -0.31 -1.52 -16.04
N LEU A 134 -1.50 -1.90 -15.53
CA LEU A 134 -1.95 -3.29 -15.56
C LEU A 134 -2.08 -3.80 -16.99
N GLU A 135 -2.64 -3.01 -17.89
CA GLU A 135 -2.75 -3.35 -19.31
C GLU A 135 -1.37 -3.45 -19.98
N TYR A 136 -0.50 -2.49 -19.73
CA TYR A 136 0.86 -2.48 -20.29
C TYR A 136 1.66 -3.72 -19.89
N VAL A 137 1.61 -4.11 -18.61
CA VAL A 137 2.30 -5.31 -18.11
C VAL A 137 1.73 -6.57 -18.75
N SER A 138 0.40 -6.66 -18.89
CA SER A 138 -0.25 -7.80 -19.54
C SER A 138 0.13 -7.91 -21.01
N SER A 139 0.17 -6.80 -21.77
CA SER A 139 0.57 -6.78 -23.18
C SER A 139 2.01 -7.20 -23.37
N LYS A 140 2.92 -6.77 -22.48
CA LYS A 140 4.34 -7.20 -22.52
C LYS A 140 4.49 -8.69 -22.31
N ARG A 141 3.74 -9.28 -21.37
CA ARG A 141 3.77 -10.72 -21.13
C ARG A 141 3.32 -11.51 -22.36
N LEU A 142 2.32 -11.02 -23.07
CA LEU A 142 1.85 -11.64 -24.31
C LEU A 142 2.89 -11.56 -25.43
N ASN A 143 3.62 -10.44 -25.52
CA ASN A 143 4.67 -10.25 -26.53
C ASN A 143 5.92 -11.12 -26.30
N TYR A 144 6.12 -11.64 -25.10
CA TYR A 144 7.20 -12.57 -24.78
C TYR A 144 6.79 -14.05 -24.85
N ALA A 145 5.50 -14.33 -25.03
CA ALA A 145 4.98 -15.70 -25.12
C ALA A 145 4.94 -16.24 -26.56
N ASP A 146 5.20 -15.40 -27.55
CA ASP A 146 5.34 -15.74 -28.98
C ASP A 146 6.82 -15.97 -29.33
#